data_8443ec43238cac5d57576e1f6eb15f26
#
_entry.id   8443ec43238cac5d57576e1f6eb15f26
#
_cell.length_a   1.000
_cell.length_b   1.000
_cell.length_c   1.000
_cell.angle_alpha   90.00
_cell.angle_beta   90.00
_cell.angle_gamma   90.00
#
_symmetry.space_group_name_H-M   'P 1'
#
loop_
_entity.id
_entity.type
_entity.pdbx_description
1 polymer ?
#
loop_
_entity_poly.entity_id
_entity_poly.type
_entity_poly.pdbx_seq_one_letter_code
_entity_poly.pdbx_strand_id
1 'polypeptide(L)'
;MRTQARAPTQHYAESVARRQRVLTITAWLAVVVTGSFALMQLATGAGGWYIALINVFTAVTFAIVPLLHRFGGLVAPLTFIGTAYVAIFAIGWDVGTDAGAQFFFLVAAALVVLLVGIEHTALAVGLAAVAAGLVIALEFLVPPDTGLQPPWAMSVSFVLTTVSACGVAVATVWFALRDTARAEAVMEAEHDRSEALLANMLPASIAERLKEPERNIIADKYDEASVLFADIVGFPERASSTAPADLVRFLDRLYSAFDELVDQHGLEKIKVSGDSYMVVSGVPRPRPDHTQALADFALDMTNVAAQLKDPRGNPVPLRVGLATGPVVAGVVGSRRFFYDVWGDAVNVASRMESTDSVGQIQVPNEVYERLKDDFVLRERGHINVKGKGVMRTWYLIGRKVAADPGEVRGAEPRTAGV
;
A
#
# COMPACT_ATOMS: atom_id res chain seq x y z
N MET A 1 -19.76 -4.88 -14.89
CA MET A 1 -19.21 -4.07 -15.98
C MET A 1 -19.45 -2.57 -15.73
N ARG A 2 -18.94 -1.97 -14.63
CA ARG A 2 -19.05 -0.51 -14.34
C ARG A 2 -17.98 0.04 -13.39
N THR A 3 -16.86 -0.65 -13.16
CA THR A 3 -15.84 -0.21 -12.19
C THR A 3 -14.51 0.22 -12.82
N GLN A 4 -14.35 0.15 -14.15
CA GLN A 4 -13.10 0.55 -14.83
C GLN A 4 -13.09 1.98 -15.40
N ALA A 5 -14.18 2.76 -15.30
CA ALA A 5 -14.26 4.10 -15.90
C ALA A 5 -13.82 5.25 -14.95
N ARG A 6 -13.47 4.97 -13.70
CA ARG A 6 -13.08 6.03 -12.72
C ARG A 6 -11.59 6.36 -12.68
N ALA A 7 -10.71 5.43 -12.98
CA ALA A 7 -9.26 5.64 -12.88
C ALA A 7 -8.70 6.71 -13.87
N PRO A 8 -9.09 6.74 -15.17
CA PRO A 8 -8.55 7.74 -16.10
C PRO A 8 -8.96 9.19 -15.79
N THR A 9 -10.14 9.40 -15.23
CA THR A 9 -10.68 10.74 -14.94
C THR A 9 -10.05 11.38 -13.69
N GLN A 10 -9.69 10.60 -12.68
CA GLN A 10 -8.99 11.10 -11.49
C GLN A 10 -7.55 11.49 -11.81
N HIS A 11 -6.79 10.64 -12.51
CA HIS A 11 -5.42 10.95 -12.94
C HIS A 11 -5.33 12.20 -13.82
N TYR A 12 -6.30 12.40 -14.72
CA TYR A 12 -6.37 13.60 -15.55
C TYR A 12 -6.65 14.85 -14.72
N ALA A 13 -7.58 14.79 -13.78
CA ALA A 13 -7.89 15.92 -12.90
C ALA A 13 -6.71 16.32 -12.01
N GLU A 14 -5.95 15.37 -11.50
CA GLU A 14 -4.74 15.61 -10.70
C GLU A 14 -3.62 16.23 -11.52
N SER A 15 -3.39 15.78 -12.76
CA SER A 15 -2.39 16.35 -13.67
C SER A 15 -2.72 17.79 -14.04
N VAL A 16 -3.99 18.12 -14.25
CA VAL A 16 -4.46 19.48 -14.51
C VAL A 16 -4.25 20.38 -13.28
N ALA A 17 -4.65 19.93 -12.09
CA ALA A 17 -4.46 20.67 -10.84
C ALA A 17 -2.97 20.91 -10.53
N ARG A 18 -2.10 19.98 -10.87
CA ARG A 18 -0.64 20.12 -10.75
C ARG A 18 -0.13 21.23 -11.64
N ARG A 19 -0.47 21.22 -12.94
CA ARG A 19 -0.06 22.26 -13.89
C ARG A 19 -0.54 23.65 -13.47
N GLN A 20 -1.76 23.76 -12.97
CA GLN A 20 -2.30 25.02 -12.45
C GLN A 20 -1.48 25.56 -11.27
N ARG A 21 -1.04 24.70 -10.35
CA ARG A 21 -0.16 25.09 -9.23
C ARG A 21 1.20 25.55 -9.72
N VAL A 22 1.84 24.83 -10.64
CA VAL A 22 3.13 25.24 -11.22
C VAL A 22 3.00 26.59 -11.89
N LEU A 23 2.01 26.78 -12.75
CA LEU A 23 1.79 28.06 -13.42
C LEU A 23 1.53 29.22 -12.44
N THR A 24 0.73 28.97 -11.40
CA THR A 24 0.45 30.00 -10.38
C THR A 24 1.72 30.43 -9.66
N ILE A 25 2.56 29.50 -9.24
CA ILE A 25 3.83 29.82 -8.57
C ILE A 25 4.78 30.53 -9.51
N THR A 26 4.91 30.07 -10.75
CA THR A 26 5.76 30.71 -11.78
C THR A 26 5.27 32.13 -12.10
N ALA A 27 3.95 32.32 -12.20
CA ALA A 27 3.37 33.64 -12.44
C ALA A 27 3.67 34.64 -11.30
N TRP A 28 3.51 34.22 -10.03
CA TRP A 28 3.86 35.08 -8.90
C TRP A 28 5.36 35.38 -8.82
N LEU A 29 6.22 34.40 -9.12
CA LEU A 29 7.66 34.61 -9.19
C LEU A 29 8.00 35.66 -10.29
N ALA A 30 7.36 35.53 -11.45
CA ALA A 30 7.52 36.52 -12.55
C ALA A 30 7.01 37.89 -12.18
N VAL A 31 5.91 38.02 -11.40
CA VAL A 31 5.44 39.33 -10.86
C VAL A 31 6.51 39.96 -10.00
N VAL A 32 7.15 39.20 -9.12
CA VAL A 32 8.22 39.74 -8.25
C VAL A 32 9.40 40.24 -9.10
N VAL A 33 9.83 39.46 -10.08
CA VAL A 33 10.96 39.79 -10.95
C VAL A 33 10.63 41.03 -11.77
N THR A 34 9.52 41.08 -12.51
CA THR A 34 9.15 42.23 -13.36
C THR A 34 8.83 43.47 -12.53
N GLY A 35 8.21 43.32 -11.34
CA GLY A 35 7.97 44.40 -10.39
C GLY A 35 9.26 44.99 -9.85
N SER A 36 10.27 44.20 -9.57
CA SER A 36 11.60 44.66 -9.13
C SER A 36 12.30 45.50 -10.22
N PHE A 37 12.23 45.06 -11.47
CA PHE A 37 12.74 45.87 -12.59
C PHE A 37 11.97 47.15 -12.76
N ALA A 38 10.65 47.15 -12.68
CA ALA A 38 9.85 48.39 -12.76
C ALA A 38 10.21 49.37 -11.65
N LEU A 39 10.35 48.91 -10.41
CA LEU A 39 10.75 49.77 -9.28
C LEU A 39 12.16 50.36 -9.46
N MET A 40 13.11 49.53 -9.92
CA MET A 40 14.48 49.99 -10.20
C MET A 40 14.46 51.09 -11.26
N GLN A 41 13.74 50.91 -12.36
CA GLN A 41 13.67 51.89 -13.47
C GLN A 41 12.98 53.18 -13.04
N LEU A 42 11.91 53.11 -12.25
CA LEU A 42 11.24 54.28 -11.70
C LEU A 42 12.13 55.06 -10.70
N ALA A 43 12.88 54.34 -9.87
CA ALA A 43 13.75 54.96 -8.86
C ALA A 43 15.00 55.61 -9.46
N THR A 44 15.55 55.05 -10.54
CA THR A 44 16.81 55.52 -11.17
C THR A 44 16.60 56.41 -12.38
N GLY A 45 15.38 56.40 -12.96
CA GLY A 45 15.11 57.07 -14.24
C GLY A 45 15.81 56.44 -15.45
N ALA A 46 16.50 55.33 -15.27
CA ALA A 46 17.27 54.64 -16.29
C ALA A 46 16.35 53.96 -17.32
N GLY A 47 16.57 54.21 -18.59
CA GLY A 47 15.87 53.52 -19.69
C GLY A 47 14.52 54.15 -20.09
N GLY A 48 14.13 55.26 -19.54
CA GLY A 48 12.88 55.95 -19.87
C GLY A 48 11.64 55.38 -19.18
N TRP A 49 10.61 56.21 -18.98
CA TRP A 49 9.39 55.87 -18.26
C TRP A 49 8.57 54.74 -18.93
N TYR A 50 8.67 54.58 -20.24
CA TYR A 50 7.87 53.57 -20.97
C TYR A 50 8.35 52.15 -20.76
N ILE A 51 9.65 51.91 -20.48
CA ILE A 51 10.15 50.59 -20.12
C ILE A 51 9.62 50.14 -18.73
N ALA A 52 9.58 51.10 -17.78
CA ALA A 52 8.95 50.88 -16.49
C ALA A 52 7.47 50.51 -16.66
N LEU A 53 6.77 51.21 -17.59
CA LEU A 53 5.36 50.91 -17.91
C LEU A 53 5.18 49.51 -18.50
N ILE A 54 6.06 49.06 -19.41
CA ILE A 54 6.05 47.68 -19.96
C ILE A 54 6.18 46.68 -18.81
N ASN A 55 7.12 46.90 -17.90
CA ASN A 55 7.30 45.97 -16.75
C ASN A 55 6.10 45.97 -15.80
N VAL A 56 5.49 47.13 -15.52
CA VAL A 56 4.26 47.21 -14.68
C VAL A 56 3.10 46.48 -15.36
N PHE A 57 2.86 46.72 -16.64
CA PHE A 57 1.80 46.07 -17.40
C PHE A 57 2.01 44.54 -17.43
N THR A 58 3.24 44.07 -17.62
CA THR A 58 3.61 42.65 -17.61
C THR A 58 3.36 42.04 -16.22
N ALA A 59 3.77 42.73 -15.14
CA ALA A 59 3.53 42.28 -13.79
C ALA A 59 2.03 42.13 -13.46
N VAL A 60 1.23 43.14 -13.87
CA VAL A 60 -0.24 43.10 -13.69
C VAL A 60 -0.84 41.94 -14.48
N THR A 61 -0.40 41.72 -15.72
CA THR A 61 -0.89 40.59 -16.54
C THR A 61 -0.54 39.26 -15.89
N PHE A 62 0.68 39.07 -15.41
CA PHE A 62 1.09 37.87 -14.71
C PHE A 62 0.30 37.64 -13.40
N ALA A 63 -0.05 38.66 -12.66
CA ALA A 63 -0.90 38.58 -11.47
C ALA A 63 -2.33 38.09 -11.78
N ILE A 64 -2.82 38.38 -12.99
CA ILE A 64 -4.15 37.99 -13.46
C ILE A 64 -4.15 36.51 -14.01
N VAL A 65 -3.02 36.04 -14.53
CA VAL A 65 -2.92 34.68 -15.14
C VAL A 65 -3.54 33.57 -14.31
N PRO A 66 -3.36 33.46 -12.98
CA PRO A 66 -4.02 32.44 -12.17
C PRO A 66 -5.54 32.45 -12.24
N LEU A 67 -6.16 33.61 -12.50
CA LEU A 67 -7.62 33.72 -12.65
C LEU A 67 -8.12 33.22 -14.00
N LEU A 68 -7.25 33.11 -14.99
CA LEU A 68 -7.60 32.65 -16.36
C LEU A 68 -7.80 31.14 -16.47
N HIS A 69 -7.46 30.36 -15.45
CA HIS A 69 -7.71 28.91 -15.44
C HIS A 69 -9.19 28.56 -15.65
N ARG A 70 -10.12 29.44 -15.27
CA ARG A 70 -11.57 29.26 -15.43
C ARG A 70 -12.03 29.29 -16.89
N PHE A 71 -11.23 29.81 -17.82
CA PHE A 71 -11.59 29.93 -19.24
C PHE A 71 -11.05 28.79 -20.10
N GLY A 72 -10.29 27.84 -19.53
CA GLY A 72 -9.77 26.66 -20.22
C GLY A 72 -8.32 26.32 -19.82
N GLY A 73 -7.95 25.07 -20.05
CA GLY A 73 -6.65 24.53 -19.61
C GLY A 73 -5.43 25.18 -20.28
N LEU A 74 -5.57 25.71 -21.52
CA LEU A 74 -4.48 26.34 -22.28
C LEU A 74 -4.51 27.86 -22.22
N VAL A 75 -5.61 28.50 -21.83
CA VAL A 75 -5.72 29.98 -21.85
C VAL A 75 -4.71 30.63 -20.94
N ALA A 76 -4.60 30.20 -19.70
CA ALA A 76 -3.67 30.75 -18.74
C ALA A 76 -2.18 30.53 -19.13
N PRO A 77 -1.72 29.30 -19.49
CA PRO A 77 -0.37 29.08 -19.98
C PRO A 77 0.00 29.91 -21.21
N LEU A 78 -0.88 29.96 -22.23
CA LEU A 78 -0.60 30.72 -23.46
C LEU A 78 -0.57 32.21 -23.21
N THR A 79 -1.45 32.75 -22.36
CA THR A 79 -1.41 34.16 -21.96
C THR A 79 -0.10 34.47 -21.24
N PHE A 80 0.34 33.61 -20.30
CA PHE A 80 1.61 33.79 -19.59
C PHE A 80 2.80 33.83 -20.55
N ILE A 81 2.92 32.81 -21.40
CA ILE A 81 4.04 32.67 -22.36
C ILE A 81 4.02 33.77 -23.41
N GLY A 82 2.86 34.07 -23.98
CA GLY A 82 2.73 35.13 -25.00
C GLY A 82 3.08 36.50 -24.41
N THR A 83 2.59 36.85 -23.22
CA THR A 83 2.94 38.13 -22.55
C THR A 83 4.43 38.16 -22.23
N ALA A 84 5.04 37.07 -21.74
CA ALA A 84 6.47 37.01 -21.48
C ALA A 84 7.28 37.25 -22.78
N TYR A 85 6.94 36.57 -23.87
CA TYR A 85 7.67 36.73 -25.13
C TYR A 85 7.60 38.16 -25.67
N VAL A 86 6.41 38.75 -25.67
CA VAL A 86 6.23 40.15 -26.13
C VAL A 86 7.02 41.12 -25.25
N ALA A 87 6.93 40.99 -23.93
CA ALA A 87 7.61 41.90 -23.01
C ALA A 87 9.14 41.75 -23.10
N ILE A 88 9.68 40.54 -23.11
CA ILE A 88 11.12 40.28 -23.20
C ILE A 88 11.65 40.86 -24.54
N PHE A 89 10.93 40.62 -25.65
CA PHE A 89 11.32 41.13 -26.96
C PHE A 89 11.31 42.65 -27.01
N ALA A 90 10.26 43.29 -26.52
CA ALA A 90 10.15 44.77 -26.50
C ALA A 90 11.28 45.40 -25.65
N ILE A 91 11.54 44.85 -24.47
CA ILE A 91 12.62 45.37 -23.61
C ILE A 91 13.99 45.17 -24.24
N GLY A 92 14.24 43.94 -24.81
CA GLY A 92 15.51 43.66 -25.50
C GLY A 92 15.73 44.52 -26.72
N TRP A 93 14.65 44.85 -27.48
CA TRP A 93 14.71 45.74 -28.63
C TRP A 93 15.08 47.16 -28.27
N ASP A 94 14.53 47.66 -27.17
CA ASP A 94 14.74 49.06 -26.76
C ASP A 94 16.05 49.24 -26.01
N VAL A 95 16.44 48.32 -25.14
CA VAL A 95 17.60 48.45 -24.25
C VAL A 95 18.88 47.90 -24.88
N GLY A 96 18.77 46.86 -25.70
CA GLY A 96 19.92 46.16 -26.26
C GLY A 96 20.17 44.81 -25.59
N THR A 97 21.00 43.99 -26.24
CA THR A 97 21.28 42.61 -25.80
C THR A 97 22.22 42.55 -24.61
N ASP A 98 23.06 43.58 -24.35
CA ASP A 98 23.97 43.61 -23.22
C ASP A 98 23.25 43.66 -21.84
N ALA A 99 21.98 44.02 -21.80
CA ALA A 99 21.14 43.94 -20.61
C ALA A 99 20.75 42.49 -20.23
N GLY A 100 20.95 41.51 -21.12
CA GLY A 100 20.74 40.12 -20.88
C GLY A 100 19.27 39.64 -20.89
N ALA A 101 18.30 40.50 -21.31
CA ALA A 101 16.86 40.18 -21.30
C ALA A 101 16.52 38.89 -22.06
N GLN A 102 17.29 38.56 -23.10
CA GLN A 102 17.16 37.36 -23.92
C GLN A 102 17.30 36.02 -23.10
N PHE A 103 17.96 36.02 -21.94
CA PHE A 103 18.09 34.84 -21.09
C PHE A 103 16.74 34.36 -20.56
N PHE A 104 15.76 35.24 -20.40
CA PHE A 104 14.42 34.82 -20.01
C PHE A 104 13.69 34.01 -21.10
N PHE A 105 14.05 34.11 -22.39
CA PHE A 105 13.52 33.23 -23.41
C PHE A 105 13.96 31.80 -23.20
N LEU A 106 15.21 31.56 -22.77
CA LEU A 106 15.72 30.23 -22.48
C LEU A 106 14.98 29.60 -21.27
N VAL A 107 14.75 30.43 -20.24
CA VAL A 107 13.96 30.02 -19.09
C VAL A 107 12.52 29.71 -19.49
N ALA A 108 11.90 30.57 -20.29
CA ALA A 108 10.54 30.40 -20.76
C ALA A 108 10.41 29.14 -21.63
N ALA A 109 11.36 28.85 -22.54
CA ALA A 109 11.39 27.63 -23.36
C ALA A 109 11.46 26.37 -22.50
N ALA A 110 12.27 26.36 -21.44
CA ALA A 110 12.34 25.25 -20.51
C ALA A 110 11.01 25.04 -19.74
N LEU A 111 10.32 26.13 -19.42
CA LEU A 111 9.05 26.12 -18.69
C LEU A 111 7.85 25.71 -19.54
N VAL A 112 7.89 25.94 -20.86
CA VAL A 112 6.75 25.67 -21.77
C VAL A 112 6.22 24.25 -21.61
N VAL A 113 7.08 23.24 -21.56
CA VAL A 113 6.67 21.83 -21.42
C VAL A 113 5.94 21.57 -20.09
N LEU A 114 6.42 22.19 -19.00
CA LEU A 114 5.81 22.07 -17.67
C LEU A 114 4.45 22.77 -17.60
N LEU A 115 4.28 23.88 -18.32
CA LEU A 115 3.08 24.72 -18.28
C LEU A 115 1.98 24.21 -19.22
N VAL A 116 2.35 23.78 -20.43
CA VAL A 116 1.42 23.34 -21.49
C VAL A 116 1.07 21.85 -21.31
N GLY A 117 2.00 21.06 -20.81
CA GLY A 117 1.84 19.62 -20.54
C GLY A 117 2.26 18.75 -21.71
N ILE A 118 2.53 17.49 -21.38
CA ILE A 118 3.01 16.49 -22.36
C ILE A 118 1.97 16.14 -23.41
N GLU A 119 0.67 16.35 -23.14
CA GLU A 119 -0.40 16.10 -24.11
C GLU A 119 -0.36 17.05 -25.31
N HIS A 120 0.32 18.19 -25.18
CA HIS A 120 0.44 19.21 -26.22
C HIS A 120 1.90 19.41 -26.63
N THR A 121 2.66 18.33 -26.74
CA THR A 121 4.10 18.35 -27.05
C THR A 121 4.43 19.14 -28.33
N ALA A 122 3.63 19.01 -29.40
CA ALA A 122 3.84 19.74 -30.62
C ALA A 122 3.72 21.28 -30.43
N LEU A 123 2.76 21.73 -29.59
CA LEU A 123 2.60 23.13 -29.23
C LEU A 123 3.78 23.60 -28.38
N ALA A 124 4.22 22.80 -27.43
CA ALA A 124 5.35 23.11 -26.57
C ALA A 124 6.66 23.27 -27.37
N VAL A 125 6.92 22.34 -28.29
CA VAL A 125 8.06 22.42 -29.22
C VAL A 125 7.98 23.66 -30.13
N GLY A 126 6.80 23.95 -30.66
CA GLY A 126 6.57 25.16 -31.48
C GLY A 126 6.86 26.45 -30.69
N LEU A 127 6.36 26.56 -29.45
CA LEU A 127 6.63 27.74 -28.60
C LEU A 127 8.11 27.85 -28.22
N ALA A 128 8.79 26.73 -27.92
CA ALA A 128 10.22 26.75 -27.67
C ALA A 128 11.03 27.15 -28.91
N ALA A 129 10.63 26.73 -30.10
CA ALA A 129 11.25 27.15 -31.35
C ALA A 129 11.05 28.67 -31.62
N VAL A 130 9.86 29.22 -31.30
CA VAL A 130 9.60 30.64 -31.34
C VAL A 130 10.53 31.41 -30.37
N ALA A 131 10.70 30.92 -29.14
CA ALA A 131 11.63 31.52 -28.19
C ALA A 131 13.06 31.57 -28.73
N ALA A 132 13.55 30.45 -29.28
CA ALA A 132 14.88 30.39 -29.90
C ALA A 132 15.00 31.37 -31.07
N GLY A 133 13.97 31.45 -31.93
CA GLY A 133 13.92 32.43 -33.03
C GLY A 133 13.97 33.88 -32.57
N LEU A 134 13.28 34.21 -31.46
CA LEU A 134 13.29 35.56 -30.88
C LEU A 134 14.65 35.90 -30.28
N VAL A 135 15.34 34.94 -29.63
CA VAL A 135 16.74 35.13 -29.17
C VAL A 135 17.65 35.47 -30.35
N ILE A 136 17.58 34.67 -31.41
CA ILE A 136 18.39 34.85 -32.62
C ILE A 136 18.06 36.21 -33.26
N ALA A 137 16.77 36.55 -33.38
CA ALA A 137 16.35 37.84 -33.94
C ALA A 137 16.91 39.04 -33.17
N LEU A 138 16.85 39.00 -31.82
CA LEU A 138 17.45 40.08 -31.00
C LEU A 138 18.95 40.17 -31.21
N GLU A 139 19.69 39.09 -31.26
CA GLU A 139 21.14 39.06 -31.43
C GLU A 139 21.61 39.66 -32.75
N PHE A 140 20.86 39.42 -33.86
CA PHE A 140 21.25 39.90 -35.19
C PHE A 140 20.62 41.23 -35.61
N LEU A 141 19.50 41.64 -35.00
CA LEU A 141 18.76 42.83 -35.42
C LEU A 141 18.93 44.01 -34.46
N VAL A 142 19.37 43.77 -33.23
CA VAL A 142 19.47 44.81 -32.19
C VAL A 142 20.93 45.02 -31.79
N PRO A 143 21.40 46.28 -31.67
CA PRO A 143 22.76 46.54 -31.19
C PRO A 143 22.92 46.08 -29.72
N PRO A 144 24.13 45.69 -29.32
CA PRO A 144 24.41 45.33 -27.93
C PRO A 144 23.98 46.40 -26.92
N ASP A 145 24.28 47.66 -27.23
CA ASP A 145 23.84 48.84 -26.45
C ASP A 145 23.14 49.82 -27.40
N THR A 146 21.93 50.24 -27.02
CA THR A 146 21.15 51.24 -27.74
C THR A 146 21.44 52.70 -27.26
N GLY A 147 22.23 52.85 -26.24
CA GLY A 147 22.50 54.14 -25.60
C GLY A 147 21.37 54.68 -24.73
N LEU A 148 20.29 53.93 -24.56
CA LEU A 148 19.12 54.31 -23.76
C LEU A 148 19.38 54.32 -22.27
N GLN A 149 20.29 53.47 -21.81
CA GLN A 149 20.66 53.34 -20.41
C GLN A 149 22.12 53.76 -20.18
N PRO A 150 22.44 54.37 -19.01
CA PRO A 150 23.82 54.61 -18.67
C PRO A 150 24.57 53.31 -18.44
N PRO A 151 25.91 53.23 -18.69
CA PRO A 151 26.69 51.96 -18.61
C PRO A 151 26.57 51.23 -17.28
N TRP A 152 26.48 51.96 -16.18
CA TRP A 152 26.30 51.33 -14.85
C TRP A 152 24.93 50.63 -14.72
N ALA A 153 23.87 51.21 -15.29
CA ALA A 153 22.52 50.62 -15.26
C ALA A 153 22.44 49.41 -16.15
N MET A 154 23.12 49.36 -17.28
CA MET A 154 23.25 48.21 -18.16
C MET A 154 23.92 47.05 -17.42
N SER A 155 25.06 47.30 -16.76
CA SER A 155 25.74 46.27 -15.96
C SER A 155 24.88 45.70 -14.81
N VAL A 156 24.17 46.58 -14.10
CA VAL A 156 23.23 46.18 -13.04
C VAL A 156 22.08 45.36 -13.62
N SER A 157 21.52 45.80 -14.75
CA SER A 157 20.43 45.06 -15.43
C SER A 157 20.90 43.67 -15.85
N PHE A 158 22.09 43.54 -16.43
CA PHE A 158 22.66 42.24 -16.80
C PHE A 158 22.81 41.30 -15.60
N VAL A 159 23.40 41.77 -14.50
CA VAL A 159 23.56 40.96 -13.28
C VAL A 159 22.21 40.54 -12.72
N LEU A 160 21.27 41.47 -12.60
CA LEU A 160 19.94 41.24 -12.06
C LEU A 160 19.15 40.24 -12.94
N THR A 161 19.21 40.42 -14.27
CA THR A 161 18.59 39.51 -15.25
C THR A 161 19.17 38.11 -15.14
N THR A 162 20.50 37.97 -15.12
CA THR A 162 21.16 36.68 -15.04
C THR A 162 20.81 35.95 -13.74
N VAL A 163 20.93 36.66 -12.60
CA VAL A 163 20.61 36.05 -11.29
C VAL A 163 19.14 35.64 -11.19
N SER A 164 18.23 36.54 -11.63
CA SER A 164 16.81 36.22 -11.58
C SER A 164 16.40 35.13 -12.57
N ALA A 165 16.96 35.08 -13.78
CA ALA A 165 16.72 34.01 -14.75
C ALA A 165 17.18 32.65 -14.20
N CYS A 166 18.40 32.56 -13.65
CA CYS A 166 18.90 31.37 -12.98
C CYS A 166 18.03 30.98 -11.77
N GLY A 167 17.64 31.96 -10.95
CA GLY A 167 16.77 31.75 -9.78
C GLY A 167 15.40 31.18 -10.16
N VAL A 168 14.76 31.74 -11.19
CA VAL A 168 13.47 31.23 -11.71
C VAL A 168 13.63 29.81 -12.26
N ALA A 169 14.67 29.57 -13.04
CA ALA A 169 14.94 28.22 -13.61
C ALA A 169 15.13 27.18 -12.50
N VAL A 170 16.00 27.44 -11.54
CA VAL A 170 16.28 26.54 -10.42
C VAL A 170 15.03 26.32 -9.56
N ALA A 171 14.32 27.38 -9.18
CA ALA A 171 13.11 27.28 -8.37
C ALA A 171 12.03 26.45 -9.05
N THR A 172 11.86 26.60 -10.37
CA THR A 172 10.84 25.86 -11.12
C THR A 172 11.21 24.38 -11.26
N VAL A 173 12.45 24.06 -11.58
CA VAL A 173 12.93 22.68 -11.68
C VAL A 173 12.84 22.00 -10.31
N TRP A 174 13.30 22.68 -9.24
CA TRP A 174 13.20 22.16 -7.88
C TRP A 174 11.75 21.88 -7.47
N PHE A 175 10.84 22.81 -7.77
CA PHE A 175 9.43 22.61 -7.47
C PHE A 175 8.83 21.41 -8.24
N ALA A 176 9.13 21.29 -9.54
CA ALA A 176 8.67 20.20 -10.37
C ALA A 176 9.18 18.83 -9.86
N LEU A 177 10.48 18.74 -9.52
CA LEU A 177 11.08 17.52 -8.97
C LEU A 177 10.48 17.15 -7.61
N ARG A 178 10.27 18.16 -6.74
CA ARG A 178 9.66 17.94 -5.43
C ARG A 178 8.21 17.44 -5.53
N ASP A 179 7.47 17.92 -6.52
CA ASP A 179 6.07 17.53 -6.71
C ASP A 179 5.97 16.11 -7.30
N THR A 180 6.89 15.73 -8.21
CA THR A 180 6.98 14.33 -8.71
C THR A 180 7.36 13.36 -7.60
N ALA A 181 8.38 13.68 -6.81
CA ALA A 181 8.79 12.83 -5.69
C ALA A 181 7.68 12.61 -4.65
N ARG A 182 6.86 13.65 -4.39
CA ARG A 182 5.69 13.51 -3.51
C ARG A 182 4.60 12.61 -4.11
N ALA A 183 4.35 12.71 -5.41
CA ALA A 183 3.37 11.87 -6.07
C ALA A 183 3.79 10.40 -6.08
N GLU A 184 5.07 10.13 -6.30
CA GLU A 184 5.66 8.78 -6.23
C GLU A 184 5.52 8.19 -4.81
N ALA A 185 5.87 8.96 -3.77
CA ALA A 185 5.75 8.50 -2.39
C ALA A 185 4.30 8.17 -1.97
N VAL A 186 3.32 8.93 -2.47
CA VAL A 186 1.89 8.63 -2.22
C VAL A 186 1.47 7.36 -2.93
N MET A 187 1.90 7.15 -4.18
CA MET A 187 1.60 5.92 -4.93
C MET A 187 2.23 4.69 -4.28
N GLU A 188 3.47 4.80 -3.81
CA GLU A 188 4.17 3.74 -3.10
C GLU A 188 3.44 3.37 -1.78
N ALA A 189 3.06 4.37 -0.99
CA ALA A 189 2.30 4.14 0.24
C ALA A 189 0.91 3.51 0.00
N GLU A 190 0.22 3.86 -1.09
CA GLU A 190 -1.04 3.21 -1.49
C GLU A 190 -0.82 1.78 -1.97
N HIS A 191 0.28 1.54 -2.70
CA HIS A 191 0.66 0.20 -3.14
C HIS A 191 0.94 -0.70 -1.94
N ASP A 192 1.79 -0.26 -1.01
CA ASP A 192 2.13 -1.00 0.21
C ASP A 192 0.89 -1.30 1.06
N ARG A 193 -0.02 -0.33 1.17
CA ARG A 193 -1.28 -0.54 1.88
C ARG A 193 -2.17 -1.59 1.20
N SER A 194 -2.25 -1.56 -0.12
CA SER A 194 -2.99 -2.57 -0.90
C SER A 194 -2.39 -3.96 -0.75
N GLU A 195 -1.05 -4.05 -0.76
CA GLU A 195 -0.32 -5.30 -0.53
C GLU A 195 -0.56 -5.86 0.87
N ALA A 196 -0.48 -5.01 1.89
CA ALA A 196 -0.76 -5.41 3.28
C ALA A 196 -2.19 -5.92 3.46
N LEU A 197 -3.17 -5.31 2.80
CA LEU A 197 -4.56 -5.79 2.83
C LEU A 197 -4.72 -7.16 2.14
N LEU A 198 -4.04 -7.40 1.03
CA LEU A 198 -4.04 -8.70 0.34
C LEU A 198 -3.36 -9.78 1.18
N ALA A 199 -2.23 -9.47 1.82
CA ALA A 199 -1.50 -10.38 2.69
C ALA A 199 -2.31 -10.79 3.93
N ASN A 200 -3.20 -9.92 4.43
CA ASN A 200 -4.13 -10.23 5.53
C ASN A 200 -5.34 -11.09 5.11
N MET A 201 -5.58 -11.25 3.81
CA MET A 201 -6.73 -12.00 3.30
C MET A 201 -6.36 -13.38 2.73
N LEU A 202 -5.11 -13.57 2.32
CA LEU A 202 -4.63 -14.78 1.63
C LEU A 202 -3.22 -15.12 2.08
N PRO A 203 -2.84 -16.43 2.13
CA PRO A 203 -1.45 -16.80 2.34
C PRO A 203 -0.53 -16.13 1.33
N ALA A 204 0.66 -15.67 1.76
CA ALA A 204 1.57 -14.88 0.92
C ALA A 204 1.91 -15.55 -0.43
N SER A 205 2.14 -16.86 -0.43
CA SER A 205 2.42 -17.64 -1.64
C SER A 205 1.23 -17.70 -2.62
N ILE A 206 0.02 -17.60 -2.12
CA ILE A 206 -1.21 -17.59 -2.91
C ILE A 206 -1.48 -16.18 -3.45
N ALA A 207 -1.22 -15.15 -2.63
CA ALA A 207 -1.33 -13.75 -3.04
C ALA A 207 -0.37 -13.42 -4.21
N GLU A 208 0.86 -13.93 -4.20
CA GLU A 208 1.82 -13.78 -5.31
C GLU A 208 1.30 -14.43 -6.61
N ARG A 209 0.80 -15.65 -6.53
CA ARG A 209 0.24 -16.36 -7.71
C ARG A 209 -0.99 -15.66 -8.29
N LEU A 210 -1.76 -14.94 -7.48
CA LEU A 210 -2.92 -14.15 -7.95
C LEU A 210 -2.53 -12.87 -8.68
N LYS A 211 -1.30 -12.36 -8.50
CA LYS A 211 -0.77 -11.19 -9.21
C LYS A 211 -0.34 -11.53 -10.65
N GLU A 212 -0.12 -12.80 -10.96
CA GLU A 212 0.27 -13.20 -12.31
C GLU A 212 -0.87 -12.93 -13.31
N PRO A 213 -0.57 -12.35 -14.51
CA PRO A 213 -1.59 -11.95 -15.48
C PRO A 213 -2.38 -13.14 -16.07
N GLU A 214 -1.77 -14.31 -16.13
CA GLU A 214 -2.42 -15.53 -16.57
C GLU A 214 -3.20 -16.11 -15.39
N ARG A 215 -4.50 -15.85 -15.35
CA ARG A 215 -5.44 -16.39 -14.35
C ARG A 215 -5.59 -17.89 -14.49
N ASN A 216 -4.63 -18.63 -13.99
CA ASN A 216 -4.81 -20.07 -13.78
C ASN A 216 -5.61 -20.28 -12.51
N ILE A 217 -6.53 -21.25 -12.55
CA ILE A 217 -7.25 -21.72 -11.36
C ILE A 217 -6.20 -22.17 -10.34
N ILE A 218 -6.19 -21.55 -9.16
CA ILE A 218 -5.33 -21.99 -8.06
C ILE A 218 -6.05 -23.13 -7.36
N ALA A 219 -5.57 -24.36 -7.58
CA ALA A 219 -6.07 -25.59 -6.96
C ALA A 219 -4.91 -26.58 -6.84
N ASP A 220 -4.43 -26.77 -5.64
CA ASP A 220 -3.29 -27.63 -5.33
C ASP A 220 -3.73 -28.83 -4.52
N LYS A 221 -3.21 -30.02 -4.86
CA LYS A 221 -3.46 -31.27 -4.13
C LYS A 221 -2.32 -31.50 -3.14
N TYR A 222 -2.70 -31.82 -1.91
CA TYR A 222 -1.79 -32.23 -0.84
C TYR A 222 -2.15 -33.64 -0.41
N ASP A 223 -1.21 -34.57 -0.52
CA ASP A 223 -1.46 -35.99 -0.17
C ASP A 223 -1.45 -36.20 1.35
N GLU A 224 -0.75 -35.34 2.09
CA GLU A 224 -0.68 -35.35 3.54
C GLU A 224 -0.89 -33.93 4.12
N ALA A 225 -1.96 -33.77 4.87
CA ALA A 225 -2.28 -32.58 5.63
C ALA A 225 -3.10 -32.94 6.87
N SER A 226 -3.11 -32.08 7.86
CA SER A 226 -3.98 -32.20 9.03
C SER A 226 -4.91 -31.00 9.11
N VAL A 227 -6.14 -31.24 9.51
CA VAL A 227 -7.21 -30.26 9.62
C VAL A 227 -7.77 -30.29 11.04
N LEU A 228 -8.02 -29.11 11.59
CA LEU A 228 -8.65 -28.94 12.89
C LEU A 228 -9.88 -28.03 12.75
N PHE A 229 -10.95 -28.42 13.42
CA PHE A 229 -12.09 -27.58 13.72
C PHE A 229 -12.23 -27.40 15.23
N ALA A 230 -12.48 -26.18 15.66
CA ALA A 230 -12.82 -25.85 17.04
C ALA A 230 -14.09 -25.02 17.08
N ASP A 231 -14.96 -25.29 18.05
CA ASP A 231 -16.26 -24.65 18.22
C ASP A 231 -16.49 -24.29 19.70
N ILE A 232 -17.19 -23.17 19.95
CA ILE A 232 -17.47 -22.70 21.31
C ILE A 232 -18.73 -23.38 21.83
N VAL A 233 -18.63 -24.09 22.92
CA VAL A 233 -19.77 -24.77 23.51
C VAL A 233 -20.84 -23.80 23.99
N GLY A 234 -22.08 -23.98 23.54
CA GLY A 234 -23.22 -23.13 23.90
C GLY A 234 -23.16 -21.72 23.30
N PHE A 235 -22.49 -21.54 22.17
CA PHE A 235 -22.37 -20.23 21.52
C PHE A 235 -23.71 -19.57 21.15
N PRO A 236 -24.72 -20.28 20.60
CA PRO A 236 -26.00 -19.65 20.26
C PRO A 236 -26.68 -18.96 21.45
N GLU A 237 -26.68 -19.58 22.62
CA GLU A 237 -27.26 -19.03 23.84
C GLU A 237 -26.41 -17.85 24.38
N ARG A 238 -25.09 -17.94 24.26
CA ARG A 238 -24.16 -16.85 24.63
C ARG A 238 -24.36 -15.64 23.71
N ALA A 239 -24.44 -15.87 22.40
CA ALA A 239 -24.61 -14.83 21.41
C ALA A 239 -25.96 -14.11 21.54
N SER A 240 -27.05 -14.87 21.72
CA SER A 240 -28.39 -14.28 21.83
C SER A 240 -28.58 -13.42 23.08
N SER A 241 -27.77 -13.65 24.11
CA SER A 241 -27.90 -13.03 25.44
C SER A 241 -26.81 -12.00 25.74
N THR A 242 -25.96 -11.66 24.76
CA THR A 242 -24.84 -10.71 24.89
C THR A 242 -25.08 -9.48 23.99
N ALA A 243 -24.72 -8.28 24.45
CA ALA A 243 -24.82 -7.08 23.62
C ALA A 243 -23.87 -7.23 22.40
N PRO A 244 -24.29 -6.79 21.17
CA PRO A 244 -23.53 -7.02 19.94
C PRO A 244 -22.06 -6.57 20.00
N ALA A 245 -21.80 -5.40 20.59
CA ALA A 245 -20.44 -4.87 20.73
C ALA A 245 -19.56 -5.70 21.69
N ASP A 246 -20.16 -6.27 22.73
CA ASP A 246 -19.44 -7.11 23.69
C ASP A 246 -19.15 -8.48 23.11
N LEU A 247 -20.09 -9.04 22.35
CA LEU A 247 -19.89 -10.28 21.62
C LEU A 247 -18.75 -10.16 20.61
N VAL A 248 -18.75 -9.11 19.81
CA VAL A 248 -17.68 -8.89 18.81
C VAL A 248 -16.32 -8.70 19.48
N ARG A 249 -16.23 -7.88 20.56
CA ARG A 249 -14.98 -7.72 21.33
C ARG A 249 -14.49 -9.02 21.96
N PHE A 250 -15.41 -9.87 22.41
CA PHE A 250 -15.06 -11.17 22.95
C PHE A 250 -14.48 -12.11 21.88
N LEU A 251 -15.17 -12.22 20.73
CA LEU A 251 -14.69 -13.04 19.61
C LEU A 251 -13.36 -12.54 19.05
N ASP A 252 -13.20 -11.23 18.95
CA ASP A 252 -11.96 -10.60 18.51
C ASP A 252 -10.78 -10.98 19.43
N ARG A 253 -10.93 -10.88 20.74
CA ARG A 253 -9.89 -11.30 21.70
C ARG A 253 -9.59 -12.80 21.62
N LEU A 254 -10.62 -13.63 21.50
CA LEU A 254 -10.46 -15.08 21.43
C LEU A 254 -9.73 -15.50 20.16
N TYR A 255 -10.18 -14.97 19.02
CA TYR A 255 -9.59 -15.33 17.72
C TYR A 255 -8.20 -14.72 17.53
N SER A 256 -7.93 -13.51 18.04
CA SER A 256 -6.59 -12.94 18.03
C SER A 256 -5.61 -13.82 18.82
N ALA A 257 -6.01 -14.32 19.97
CA ALA A 257 -5.17 -15.24 20.74
C ALA A 257 -4.94 -16.59 19.99
N PHE A 258 -5.93 -17.06 19.23
CA PHE A 258 -5.75 -18.25 18.40
C PHE A 258 -4.87 -17.98 17.18
N ASP A 259 -4.99 -16.79 16.56
CA ASP A 259 -4.16 -16.37 15.43
C ASP A 259 -2.68 -16.28 15.85
N GLU A 260 -2.38 -15.77 17.05
CA GLU A 260 -1.02 -15.78 17.61
C GLU A 260 -0.46 -17.22 17.76
N LEU A 261 -1.28 -18.17 18.21
CA LEU A 261 -0.88 -19.57 18.28
C LEU A 261 -0.68 -20.19 16.88
N VAL A 262 -1.52 -19.85 15.91
CA VAL A 262 -1.36 -20.28 14.50
C VAL A 262 0.02 -19.88 13.98
N ASP A 263 0.42 -18.63 14.21
CA ASP A 263 1.73 -18.11 13.82
C ASP A 263 2.88 -18.82 14.57
N GLN A 264 2.75 -19.02 15.88
CA GLN A 264 3.76 -19.70 16.70
C GLN A 264 4.02 -21.15 16.27
N HIS A 265 2.97 -21.88 15.90
CA HIS A 265 3.07 -23.28 15.42
C HIS A 265 3.33 -23.38 13.90
N GLY A 266 3.37 -22.26 13.17
CA GLY A 266 3.59 -22.24 11.73
C GLY A 266 2.49 -22.94 10.95
N LEU A 267 1.24 -22.69 11.34
CA LEU A 267 0.02 -23.26 10.75
C LEU A 267 -0.65 -22.25 9.81
N GLU A 268 -1.75 -22.66 9.19
CA GLU A 268 -2.55 -21.78 8.34
C GLU A 268 -4.00 -21.75 8.82
N LYS A 269 -4.48 -20.56 9.18
CA LYS A 269 -5.89 -20.29 9.44
C LYS A 269 -6.64 -20.22 8.12
N ILE A 270 -7.65 -21.05 7.96
CA ILE A 270 -8.44 -21.07 6.72
C ILE A 270 -9.64 -20.14 6.81
N LYS A 271 -10.46 -20.30 7.86
CA LYS A 271 -11.66 -19.48 8.04
C LYS A 271 -12.23 -19.55 9.44
N VAL A 272 -13.05 -18.55 9.73
CA VAL A 272 -14.00 -18.57 10.84
C VAL A 272 -15.40 -18.52 10.26
N SER A 273 -16.29 -19.40 10.74
CA SER A 273 -17.70 -19.42 10.33
C SER A 273 -18.59 -19.50 11.57
N GLY A 274 -19.17 -18.36 11.95
CA GLY A 274 -19.84 -18.24 13.24
C GLY A 274 -18.83 -18.35 14.38
N ASP A 275 -18.94 -19.39 15.19
CA ASP A 275 -18.04 -19.75 16.27
C ASP A 275 -17.06 -20.88 15.91
N SER A 276 -17.18 -21.45 14.72
CA SER A 276 -16.29 -22.48 14.23
C SER A 276 -15.00 -21.88 13.66
N TYR A 277 -13.85 -22.30 14.19
CA TYR A 277 -12.51 -21.88 13.79
C TYR A 277 -11.79 -23.05 13.10
N MET A 278 -11.33 -22.84 11.85
CA MET A 278 -10.69 -23.88 11.03
C MET A 278 -9.22 -23.54 10.79
N VAL A 279 -8.34 -24.49 11.12
CA VAL A 279 -6.88 -24.42 10.94
C VAL A 279 -6.38 -25.67 10.22
N VAL A 280 -5.35 -25.50 9.41
CA VAL A 280 -4.69 -26.61 8.72
C VAL A 280 -3.18 -26.58 8.94
N SER A 281 -2.56 -27.75 8.83
CA SER A 281 -1.12 -27.94 8.84
C SER A 281 -0.70 -28.75 7.62
N GLY A 282 0.44 -28.40 7.00
CA GLY A 282 0.90 -29.02 5.76
C GLY A 282 0.36 -28.35 4.49
N VAL A 283 -0.37 -27.26 4.61
CA VAL A 283 -0.96 -26.42 3.54
C VAL A 283 -0.81 -24.95 3.91
N PRO A 284 -0.42 -24.05 3.00
CA PRO A 284 0.02 -24.26 1.63
C PRO A 284 1.46 -24.80 1.52
N ARG A 285 2.16 -24.87 2.64
CA ARG A 285 3.54 -25.37 2.72
C ARG A 285 3.53 -26.78 3.32
N PRO A 286 3.91 -27.83 2.56
CA PRO A 286 4.03 -29.17 3.10
C PRO A 286 5.04 -29.25 4.25
N ARG A 287 4.71 -30.01 5.29
CA ARG A 287 5.60 -30.27 6.42
C ARG A 287 5.40 -31.71 6.93
N PRO A 288 6.47 -32.42 7.30
CA PRO A 288 6.36 -33.82 7.70
C PRO A 288 5.69 -34.03 9.06
N ASP A 289 5.81 -33.03 9.96
CA ASP A 289 5.25 -33.05 11.33
C ASP A 289 3.87 -32.36 11.39
N HIS A 290 3.12 -32.34 10.29
CA HIS A 290 1.84 -31.62 10.19
C HIS A 290 0.82 -32.06 11.26
N THR A 291 0.80 -33.34 11.65
CA THR A 291 -0.14 -33.85 12.64
C THR A 291 0.29 -33.46 14.06
N GLN A 292 1.58 -33.56 14.36
CA GLN A 292 2.15 -33.18 15.66
C GLN A 292 1.99 -31.69 15.94
N ALA A 293 2.34 -30.85 14.97
CA ALA A 293 2.20 -29.42 15.11
C ALA A 293 0.74 -28.98 15.35
N LEU A 294 -0.21 -29.62 14.65
CA LEU A 294 -1.62 -29.33 14.85
C LEU A 294 -2.15 -29.87 16.19
N ALA A 295 -1.57 -30.98 16.70
CA ALA A 295 -1.90 -31.52 18.02
C ALA A 295 -1.39 -30.60 19.15
N ASP A 296 -0.15 -30.10 19.05
CA ASP A 296 0.39 -29.13 20.00
C ASP A 296 -0.46 -27.84 20.02
N PHE A 297 -0.78 -27.30 18.84
CA PHE A 297 -1.70 -26.16 18.70
C PHE A 297 -3.06 -26.42 19.37
N ALA A 298 -3.65 -27.58 19.18
CA ALA A 298 -4.95 -27.93 19.78
C ALA A 298 -4.90 -27.91 21.32
N LEU A 299 -3.81 -28.40 21.91
CA LEU A 299 -3.59 -28.38 23.35
C LEU A 299 -3.44 -26.93 23.84
N ASP A 300 -2.62 -26.11 23.18
CA ASP A 300 -2.40 -24.72 23.57
C ASP A 300 -3.67 -23.88 23.38
N MET A 301 -4.43 -24.09 22.29
CA MET A 301 -5.71 -23.45 22.03
C MET A 301 -6.72 -23.72 23.18
N THR A 302 -6.83 -24.96 23.62
CA THR A 302 -7.72 -25.30 24.74
C THR A 302 -7.27 -24.68 26.06
N ASN A 303 -5.96 -24.60 26.29
CA ASN A 303 -5.38 -23.93 27.47
C ASN A 303 -5.66 -22.42 27.46
N VAL A 304 -5.48 -21.75 26.33
CA VAL A 304 -5.76 -20.32 26.18
C VAL A 304 -7.26 -20.05 26.38
N ALA A 305 -8.14 -20.84 25.73
CA ALA A 305 -9.58 -20.70 25.90
C ALA A 305 -10.05 -20.89 27.35
N ALA A 306 -9.42 -21.80 28.10
CA ALA A 306 -9.73 -22.03 29.51
C ALA A 306 -9.38 -20.82 30.41
N GLN A 307 -8.40 -19.99 30.03
CA GLN A 307 -8.01 -18.78 30.75
C GLN A 307 -8.91 -17.58 30.39
N LEU A 308 -9.57 -17.61 29.24
CA LEU A 308 -10.47 -16.57 28.79
C LEU A 308 -11.85 -16.71 29.42
N LYS A 309 -12.52 -15.58 29.57
CA LYS A 309 -13.90 -15.53 30.04
C LYS A 309 -14.76 -14.76 29.03
N ASP A 310 -16.00 -15.26 28.86
CA ASP A 310 -17.00 -14.56 28.07
C ASP A 310 -17.40 -13.21 28.73
N PRO A 311 -18.17 -12.35 28.07
CA PRO A 311 -18.60 -11.06 28.62
C PRO A 311 -19.38 -11.15 29.95
N ARG A 312 -19.86 -12.34 30.33
CA ARG A 312 -20.56 -12.60 31.58
C ARG A 312 -19.64 -13.22 32.67
N GLY A 313 -18.36 -13.40 32.36
CA GLY A 313 -17.40 -13.99 33.28
C GLY A 313 -17.39 -15.53 33.32
N ASN A 314 -18.09 -16.21 32.40
CA ASN A 314 -18.12 -17.68 32.32
C ASN A 314 -16.92 -18.22 31.56
N PRO A 315 -16.47 -19.45 31.84
CA PRO A 315 -15.44 -20.14 31.06
C PRO A 315 -15.89 -20.36 29.61
N VAL A 316 -14.92 -20.51 28.70
CA VAL A 316 -15.12 -20.71 27.26
C VAL A 316 -14.66 -22.12 26.88
N PRO A 317 -15.45 -23.16 27.18
CA PRO A 317 -15.09 -24.51 26.80
C PRO A 317 -15.24 -24.69 25.28
N LEU A 318 -14.27 -25.39 24.69
CA LEU A 318 -14.25 -25.73 23.27
C LEU A 318 -14.61 -27.20 23.05
N ARG A 319 -15.11 -27.51 21.85
CA ARG A 319 -15.05 -28.83 21.24
C ARG A 319 -14.02 -28.76 20.11
N VAL A 320 -13.12 -29.69 20.04
CA VAL A 320 -12.05 -29.70 19.05
C VAL A 320 -11.99 -31.07 18.35
N GLY A 321 -12.06 -31.01 17.02
CA GLY A 321 -11.91 -32.20 16.18
C GLY A 321 -10.71 -32.06 15.26
N LEU A 322 -9.85 -33.06 15.22
CA LEU A 322 -8.66 -33.10 14.39
C LEU A 322 -8.69 -34.36 13.52
N ALA A 323 -8.32 -34.23 12.24
CA ALA A 323 -8.15 -35.36 11.32
C ALA A 323 -6.96 -35.13 10.39
N THR A 324 -6.49 -36.19 9.74
CA THR A 324 -5.39 -36.17 8.78
C THR A 324 -5.75 -36.92 7.51
N GLY A 325 -5.17 -36.52 6.38
CA GLY A 325 -5.37 -37.17 5.09
C GLY A 325 -5.19 -36.20 3.91
N PRO A 326 -5.49 -36.70 2.69
CA PRO A 326 -5.35 -35.89 1.49
C PRO A 326 -6.41 -34.77 1.43
N VAL A 327 -5.97 -33.59 0.94
CA VAL A 327 -6.83 -32.43 0.74
C VAL A 327 -6.51 -31.74 -0.59
N VAL A 328 -7.45 -30.93 -1.07
CA VAL A 328 -7.25 -29.95 -2.14
C VAL A 328 -7.43 -28.58 -1.54
N ALA A 329 -6.48 -27.69 -1.80
CA ALA A 329 -6.59 -26.28 -1.38
C ALA A 329 -6.58 -25.38 -2.61
N GLY A 330 -7.32 -24.27 -2.56
CA GLY A 330 -7.40 -23.38 -3.71
C GLY A 330 -8.18 -22.12 -3.43
N VAL A 331 -8.22 -21.24 -4.44
CA VAL A 331 -8.93 -19.97 -4.38
C VAL A 331 -10.24 -20.04 -5.13
N VAL A 332 -11.32 -19.68 -4.47
CA VAL A 332 -12.68 -19.65 -5.02
C VAL A 332 -13.29 -18.25 -4.89
N GLY A 333 -14.10 -17.90 -5.87
CA GLY A 333 -14.86 -16.66 -5.92
C GLY A 333 -14.37 -15.69 -6.99
N SER A 334 -15.28 -14.81 -7.46
CA SER A 334 -14.97 -13.77 -8.46
C SER A 334 -15.05 -12.34 -7.90
N ARG A 335 -15.78 -12.15 -6.80
CA ARG A 335 -15.96 -10.85 -6.13
C ARG A 335 -15.27 -10.77 -4.77
N ARG A 336 -15.28 -11.88 -4.04
CA ARG A 336 -14.57 -12.06 -2.77
C ARG A 336 -13.79 -13.34 -2.92
N PHE A 337 -12.50 -13.21 -3.11
CA PHE A 337 -11.60 -14.36 -3.13
C PHE A 337 -11.44 -14.87 -1.70
N PHE A 338 -11.51 -16.18 -1.53
CA PHE A 338 -11.11 -16.84 -0.30
C PHE A 338 -10.37 -18.11 -0.64
N TYR A 339 -9.30 -18.37 0.11
CA TYR A 339 -8.55 -19.58 0.07
C TYR A 339 -9.25 -20.59 0.98
N ASP A 340 -9.57 -21.74 0.46
CA ASP A 340 -10.27 -22.79 1.22
C ASP A 340 -9.66 -24.16 0.96
N VAL A 341 -10.00 -25.12 1.81
CA VAL A 341 -9.49 -26.49 1.79
C VAL A 341 -10.66 -27.45 1.75
N TRP A 342 -10.57 -28.44 0.86
CA TRP A 342 -11.59 -29.48 0.66
C TRP A 342 -10.94 -30.86 0.72
N GLY A 343 -11.68 -31.83 1.17
CA GLY A 343 -11.23 -33.23 1.20
C GLY A 343 -11.92 -34.04 2.28
N ASP A 344 -11.60 -35.31 2.30
CA ASP A 344 -12.16 -36.23 3.27
C ASP A 344 -11.73 -35.91 4.70
N ALA A 345 -10.46 -35.51 4.89
CA ALA A 345 -9.92 -35.13 6.18
C ALA A 345 -10.68 -33.90 6.76
N VAL A 346 -11.13 -32.94 5.93
CA VAL A 346 -11.93 -31.79 6.36
C VAL A 346 -13.28 -32.27 6.93
N ASN A 347 -13.94 -33.19 6.24
CA ASN A 347 -15.21 -33.73 6.69
C ASN A 347 -15.06 -34.53 7.99
N VAL A 348 -14.00 -35.36 8.10
CA VAL A 348 -13.73 -36.15 9.32
C VAL A 348 -13.42 -35.21 10.49
N ALA A 349 -12.57 -34.21 10.33
CA ALA A 349 -12.25 -33.25 11.40
C ALA A 349 -13.52 -32.54 11.92
N SER A 350 -14.38 -32.04 11.02
CA SER A 350 -15.65 -31.44 11.39
C SER A 350 -16.59 -32.43 12.13
N ARG A 351 -16.56 -33.72 11.78
CA ARG A 351 -17.33 -34.72 12.50
C ARG A 351 -16.72 -35.11 13.86
N MET A 352 -15.41 -35.11 13.97
CA MET A 352 -14.74 -35.24 15.28
C MET A 352 -15.15 -34.09 16.21
N GLU A 353 -15.15 -32.85 15.74
CA GLU A 353 -15.62 -31.70 16.51
C GLU A 353 -17.09 -31.83 16.93
N SER A 354 -18.01 -32.03 15.95
CA SER A 354 -19.46 -32.03 16.21
C SER A 354 -19.98 -33.19 17.05
N THR A 355 -19.24 -34.29 17.13
CA THR A 355 -19.54 -35.44 17.98
C THR A 355 -18.77 -35.47 19.30
N ASP A 356 -17.93 -34.43 19.54
CA ASP A 356 -17.06 -34.36 20.69
C ASP A 356 -17.79 -34.03 22.01
N SER A 357 -17.15 -34.35 23.10
CA SER A 357 -17.55 -33.97 24.44
C SER A 357 -16.93 -32.60 24.81
N VAL A 358 -17.62 -31.86 25.65
CA VAL A 358 -17.19 -30.53 26.09
C VAL A 358 -15.77 -30.57 26.69
N GLY A 359 -14.90 -29.70 26.17
CA GLY A 359 -13.54 -29.55 26.71
C GLY A 359 -12.58 -30.68 26.33
N GLN A 360 -12.86 -31.46 25.28
CA GLN A 360 -11.99 -32.51 24.82
C GLN A 360 -11.48 -32.20 23.39
N ILE A 361 -10.44 -32.90 22.98
CA ILE A 361 -9.90 -32.89 21.61
C ILE A 361 -10.07 -34.31 21.06
N GLN A 362 -11.00 -34.47 20.13
CA GLN A 362 -11.32 -35.77 19.56
C GLN A 362 -10.56 -36.01 18.26
N VAL A 363 -10.02 -37.21 18.12
CA VAL A 363 -9.25 -37.62 16.93
C VAL A 363 -9.65 -39.03 16.48
N PRO A 364 -9.60 -39.34 15.16
CA PRO A 364 -9.80 -40.68 14.63
C PRO A 364 -8.55 -41.56 14.78
N ASN A 365 -8.67 -42.85 14.48
CA ASN A 365 -7.59 -43.80 14.64
C ASN A 365 -6.34 -43.50 13.81
N GLU A 366 -6.50 -42.90 12.62
CA GLU A 366 -5.38 -42.49 11.74
C GLU A 366 -4.50 -41.44 12.42
N VAL A 367 -5.09 -40.50 13.15
CA VAL A 367 -4.36 -39.48 13.94
C VAL A 367 -3.71 -40.14 15.17
N TYR A 368 -4.41 -41.07 15.84
CA TYR A 368 -3.84 -41.83 16.97
C TYR A 368 -2.54 -42.53 16.55
N GLU A 369 -2.52 -43.25 15.41
CA GLU A 369 -1.33 -43.97 14.96
C GLU A 369 -0.13 -43.01 14.71
N ARG A 370 -0.36 -41.77 14.30
CA ARG A 370 0.69 -40.76 14.07
C ARG A 370 1.16 -40.08 15.36
N LEU A 371 0.31 -40.03 16.39
CA LEU A 371 0.60 -39.27 17.62
C LEU A 371 0.95 -40.18 18.82
N LYS A 372 0.67 -41.48 18.77
CA LYS A 372 0.77 -42.39 19.92
C LYS A 372 2.15 -42.46 20.57
N ASP A 373 3.23 -42.16 19.83
CA ASP A 373 4.59 -42.23 20.36
C ASP A 373 4.96 -40.97 21.16
N ASP A 374 4.45 -39.78 20.74
CA ASP A 374 4.79 -38.47 21.31
C ASP A 374 3.72 -37.92 22.28
N PHE A 375 2.46 -38.41 22.16
CA PHE A 375 1.33 -37.85 22.89
C PHE A 375 0.61 -38.91 23.77
N VAL A 376 -0.05 -38.43 24.80
CA VAL A 376 -0.94 -39.23 25.63
C VAL A 376 -2.34 -39.15 25.04
N LEU A 377 -2.85 -40.29 24.58
CA LEU A 377 -4.19 -40.44 24.04
C LEU A 377 -4.99 -41.47 24.87
N ARG A 378 -6.25 -41.14 25.09
CA ARG A 378 -7.20 -42.01 25.80
C ARG A 378 -8.29 -42.51 24.84
N GLU A 379 -8.53 -43.78 24.78
CA GLU A 379 -9.58 -44.33 23.92
C GLU A 379 -10.97 -43.81 24.34
N ARG A 380 -11.73 -43.29 23.38
CA ARG A 380 -13.13 -42.93 23.53
C ARG A 380 -14.03 -44.13 23.18
N GLY A 381 -13.59 -44.95 22.22
CA GLY A 381 -14.33 -46.06 21.67
C GLY A 381 -14.90 -45.83 20.28
N HIS A 382 -15.89 -46.57 19.92
CA HIS A 382 -16.50 -46.54 18.60
C HIS A 382 -17.69 -45.58 18.56
N ILE A 383 -17.71 -44.66 17.59
CA ILE A 383 -18.81 -43.75 17.34
C ILE A 383 -19.32 -43.91 15.91
N ASN A 384 -20.62 -43.70 15.69
CA ASN A 384 -21.17 -43.67 14.35
C ASN A 384 -21.02 -42.29 13.75
N VAL A 385 -20.16 -42.14 12.75
CA VAL A 385 -19.85 -40.91 12.04
C VAL A 385 -20.68 -40.84 10.76
N LYS A 386 -21.52 -39.80 10.61
CA LYS A 386 -22.39 -39.62 9.44
C LYS A 386 -21.57 -39.64 8.15
N GLY A 387 -21.90 -40.57 7.24
CA GLY A 387 -21.23 -40.74 5.94
C GLY A 387 -19.93 -41.53 5.97
N LYS A 388 -19.50 -42.04 7.16
CA LYS A 388 -18.28 -42.81 7.36
C LYS A 388 -18.54 -44.18 8.06
N GLY A 389 -19.69 -44.29 8.70
CA GLY A 389 -19.98 -45.48 9.50
C GLY A 389 -19.32 -45.46 10.87
N VAL A 390 -19.06 -46.63 11.42
CA VAL A 390 -18.46 -46.75 12.76
C VAL A 390 -16.96 -46.51 12.70
N MET A 391 -16.49 -45.52 13.45
CA MET A 391 -15.08 -45.15 13.56
C MET A 391 -14.59 -45.28 15.01
N ARG A 392 -13.39 -45.82 15.19
CA ARG A 392 -12.69 -45.85 16.48
C ARG A 392 -12.06 -44.49 16.72
N THR A 393 -12.30 -43.90 17.88
CA THR A 393 -11.88 -42.54 18.21
C THR A 393 -11.18 -42.46 19.55
N TRP A 394 -10.38 -41.41 19.71
CA TRP A 394 -9.53 -41.15 20.83
C TRP A 394 -9.65 -39.70 21.29
N TYR A 395 -9.29 -39.46 22.55
CA TYR A 395 -9.10 -38.11 23.10
C TYR A 395 -7.61 -37.81 23.21
N LEU A 396 -7.16 -36.70 22.65
CA LEU A 396 -5.82 -36.19 22.86
C LEU A 396 -5.79 -35.47 24.23
N ILE A 397 -4.94 -35.94 25.13
CA ILE A 397 -4.89 -35.48 26.52
C ILE A 397 -3.71 -34.52 26.77
N GLY A 398 -2.55 -34.79 26.16
CA GLY A 398 -1.35 -33.99 26.34
C GLY A 398 -0.14 -34.60 25.67
N ARG A 399 0.97 -33.90 25.73
CA ARG A 399 2.26 -34.39 25.27
C ARG A 399 2.88 -35.32 26.30
N LYS A 400 3.52 -36.41 25.87
CA LYS A 400 4.31 -37.22 26.77
C LYS A 400 5.51 -36.43 27.27
N VAL A 401 5.74 -36.45 28.57
CA VAL A 401 6.97 -35.90 29.16
C VAL A 401 8.10 -36.86 28.76
N ALA A 402 9.14 -36.35 28.12
CA ALA A 402 10.35 -37.11 27.85
C ALA A 402 10.86 -37.67 29.18
N ALA A 403 11.02 -38.98 29.29
CA ALA A 403 11.63 -39.58 30.47
C ALA A 403 13.04 -39.01 30.62
N ASP A 404 13.32 -38.39 31.73
CA ASP A 404 14.67 -37.89 32.04
C ASP A 404 15.62 -39.11 32.03
N PRO A 405 16.69 -39.10 31.16
CA PRO A 405 17.66 -40.18 31.12
C PRO A 405 18.47 -40.37 32.41
N GLY A 406 18.22 -39.55 33.44
CA GLY A 406 18.95 -39.51 34.70
C GLY A 406 18.50 -40.48 35.80
N GLU A 407 17.33 -41.14 35.70
CA GLU A 407 16.77 -41.90 36.85
C GLU A 407 17.04 -43.42 36.82
N VAL A 408 17.86 -43.94 35.88
CA VAL A 408 18.24 -45.37 35.85
C VAL A 408 19.71 -45.54 36.24
N ARG A 409 20.13 -45.02 37.40
CA ARG A 409 21.36 -45.45 38.11
C ARG A 409 21.16 -45.38 39.60
N GLY A 410 20.79 -46.49 40.21
CA GLY A 410 20.93 -46.61 41.63
C GLY A 410 19.94 -47.51 42.35
N ALA A 411 19.88 -48.78 42.03
CA ALA A 411 19.40 -49.80 42.95
C ALA A 411 20.12 -51.13 42.71
N GLU A 412 21.40 -51.23 43.06
CA GLU A 412 22.00 -52.51 43.32
C GLU A 412 21.57 -52.93 44.74
N PRO A 413 21.06 -54.16 44.89
CA PRO A 413 20.78 -54.70 46.25
C PRO A 413 22.07 -55.07 46.93
N ARG A 414 22.40 -54.36 48.03
CA ARG A 414 23.46 -54.80 48.94
C ARG A 414 23.04 -56.15 49.55
N THR A 415 23.67 -57.21 49.09
CA THR A 415 23.70 -58.50 49.81
C THR A 415 24.40 -58.36 51.12
N ALA A 416 23.65 -58.53 52.18
CA ALA A 416 24.22 -58.74 53.53
C ALA A 416 24.87 -60.13 53.57
N GLY A 417 26.18 -60.14 53.82
CA GLY A 417 26.93 -61.33 54.22
C GLY A 417 27.26 -61.27 55.70
N VAL A 418 26.91 -62.28 56.36
CA VAL A 418 27.21 -62.78 57.72
C VAL A 418 28.30 -62.12 58.50
#